data_301fea87b1ebfeb9c7c3d4d7ab527986
#
_entry.id   301fea87b1ebfeb9c7c3d4d7ab527986
#
_cell.length_a   1.000
_cell.length_b   1.000
_cell.length_c   1.000
_cell.angle_alpha   90.00
_cell.angle_beta   90.00
_cell.angle_gamma   90.00
#
_symmetry.space_group_name_H-M   'P 1'
#
loop_
_entity.id
_entity.type
_entity.pdbx_description
1 polymer ?
#
loop_
_entity_poly.entity_id
_entity_poly.type
_entity_poly.pdbx_seq_one_letter_code
_entity_poly.pdbx_strand_id
1 'polypeptide(L)'
;AGHVAMIAGPDLVTSLVEPDEFLAYVSGDLGRRFVAGDADLAARLAAMDRRPDPDGRFRVTEFFCRDDTWQATVQRLVGESDAVLMDLRSFSAANQGCVYELGRLLDTIDLARVVLVIDGTTDRGFLEATLTRLWAQLAPDSPNRQAAAPAARFCEVSGPTAAESRALVGHLIAA
;
A
#
# COMPACT_ATOMS: atom_id res chain seq x y z
N ALA A 1 -6.73 -15.52 6.14
CA ALA A 1 -5.37 -14.99 6.34
C ALA A 1 -4.64 -15.12 5.02
N GLY A 2 -3.86 -14.16 4.63
CA GLY A 2 -3.22 -14.07 3.33
C GLY A 2 -1.82 -13.48 3.44
N HIS A 3 -1.07 -13.57 2.35
CA HIS A 3 0.23 -12.96 2.20
C HIS A 3 0.10 -11.44 2.12
N VAL A 4 1.08 -10.72 2.68
CA VAL A 4 1.13 -9.25 2.64
C VAL A 4 2.31 -8.81 1.78
N ALA A 5 2.04 -7.99 0.75
CA ALA A 5 3.05 -7.26 0.02
C ALA A 5 3.02 -5.80 0.47
N MET A 6 4.18 -5.23 0.80
CA MET A 6 4.31 -3.86 1.25
C MET A 6 5.25 -3.10 0.32
N ILE A 7 4.85 -1.90 -0.05
CA ILE A 7 5.71 -0.99 -0.82
C ILE A 7 6.38 -0.04 0.17
N ALA A 8 7.69 0.03 0.11
CA ALA A 8 8.50 0.91 0.94
C ALA A 8 9.26 1.91 0.05
N GLY A 9 9.07 3.19 0.31
CA GLY A 9 9.86 4.26 -0.31
C GLY A 9 11.24 4.42 0.36
N PRO A 10 12.13 5.21 -0.25
CA PRO A 10 13.45 5.47 0.31
C PRO A 10 13.43 6.03 1.75
N ASP A 11 12.37 6.77 2.09
CA ASP A 11 12.22 7.40 3.41
C ASP A 11 11.97 6.37 4.53
N LEU A 12 11.33 5.24 4.21
CA LEU A 12 11.12 4.15 5.17
C LEU A 12 12.40 3.36 5.43
N VAL A 13 13.28 3.22 4.44
CA VAL A 13 14.58 2.57 4.61
C VAL A 13 15.46 3.28 5.64
N THR A 14 15.27 4.59 5.81
CA THR A 14 16.05 5.39 6.78
C THR A 14 15.45 5.42 8.18
N SER A 15 14.19 5.05 8.36
CA SER A 15 13.48 5.14 9.64
C SER A 15 13.41 3.82 10.41
N LEU A 16 13.58 2.67 9.74
CA LEU A 16 13.53 1.34 10.34
C LEU A 16 14.75 0.53 9.86
N VAL A 17 15.95 0.89 10.35
CA VAL A 17 17.16 0.12 10.04
C VAL A 17 17.16 -1.17 10.85
N GLU A 18 16.69 -2.26 10.24
CA GLU A 18 16.91 -3.60 10.80
C GLU A 18 18.40 -3.97 10.70
N PRO A 19 18.92 -4.86 11.58
CA PRO A 19 20.34 -5.23 11.60
C PRO A 19 20.87 -5.74 10.24
N ASP A 20 20.07 -6.45 9.48
CA ASP A 20 20.41 -6.94 8.14
C ASP A 20 20.40 -5.84 7.07
N GLU A 21 19.60 -4.79 7.24
CA GLU A 21 19.61 -3.60 6.39
C GLU A 21 20.86 -2.76 6.63
N PHE A 22 21.27 -2.62 7.90
CA PHE A 22 22.53 -1.98 8.24
C PHE A 22 23.72 -2.74 7.62
N LEU A 23 23.70 -4.06 7.68
CA LEU A 23 24.74 -4.89 7.04
C LEU A 23 24.74 -4.72 5.51
N ALA A 24 23.57 -4.68 4.86
CA ALA A 24 23.45 -4.43 3.43
C ALA A 24 23.95 -3.01 3.04
N TYR A 25 23.73 -2.02 3.89
CA TYR A 25 24.27 -0.68 3.70
C TYR A 25 25.81 -0.67 3.78
N VAL A 26 26.37 -1.30 4.80
CA VAL A 26 27.84 -1.37 5.02
C VAL A 26 28.53 -2.18 3.93
N SER A 27 27.89 -3.25 3.41
CA SER A 27 28.43 -4.07 2.32
C SER A 27 28.29 -3.45 0.92
N GLY A 28 27.57 -2.32 0.79
CA GLY A 28 27.28 -1.69 -0.49
C GLY A 28 26.19 -2.42 -1.32
N ASP A 29 25.52 -3.41 -0.73
CA ASP A 29 24.49 -4.23 -1.40
C ASP A 29 23.07 -3.62 -1.30
N LEU A 30 22.92 -2.49 -0.62
CA LEU A 30 21.61 -1.84 -0.46
C LEU A 30 20.91 -1.57 -1.80
N GLY A 31 21.70 -1.23 -2.84
CA GLY A 31 21.18 -1.01 -4.17
C GLY A 31 20.46 -2.20 -4.80
N ARG A 32 20.82 -3.42 -4.41
CA ARG A 32 20.21 -4.66 -4.89
C ARG A 32 18.85 -4.97 -4.25
N ARG A 33 18.53 -4.34 -3.13
CA ARG A 33 17.22 -4.49 -2.47
C ARG A 33 16.12 -3.73 -3.21
N PHE A 34 16.47 -2.66 -3.93
CA PHE A 34 15.52 -1.89 -4.70
C PHE A 34 15.08 -2.63 -5.96
N VAL A 35 13.80 -2.48 -6.30
CA VAL A 35 13.27 -2.94 -7.58
C VAL A 35 14.00 -2.22 -8.72
N ALA A 36 14.64 -3.00 -9.59
CA ALA A 36 15.46 -2.46 -10.67
C ALA A 36 14.68 -2.19 -11.97
N GLY A 37 13.41 -2.64 -12.04
CA GLY A 37 12.50 -2.48 -13.16
C GLY A 37 11.55 -3.66 -13.29
N ASP A 38 10.74 -3.67 -14.36
CA ASP A 38 9.64 -4.61 -14.54
C ASP A 38 10.06 -6.10 -14.51
N ALA A 39 11.19 -6.43 -15.10
CA ALA A 39 11.70 -7.81 -15.13
C ALA A 39 12.13 -8.29 -13.73
N ASP A 40 12.78 -7.42 -12.95
CA ASP A 40 13.17 -7.71 -11.57
C ASP A 40 11.92 -7.81 -10.68
N LEU A 41 10.96 -6.90 -10.84
CA LEU A 41 9.68 -6.95 -10.13
C LEU A 41 8.95 -8.27 -10.41
N ALA A 42 8.85 -8.67 -11.67
CA ALA A 42 8.21 -9.93 -12.06
C ALA A 42 8.92 -11.14 -11.44
N ALA A 43 10.25 -11.15 -11.41
CA ALA A 43 11.03 -12.21 -10.79
C ALA A 43 10.80 -12.28 -9.27
N ARG A 44 10.76 -11.13 -8.58
CA ARG A 44 10.49 -11.05 -7.13
C ARG A 44 9.08 -11.54 -6.80
N LEU A 45 8.08 -11.14 -7.59
CA LEU A 45 6.69 -11.58 -7.42
C LEU A 45 6.55 -13.10 -7.62
N ALA A 46 7.25 -13.67 -8.61
CA ALA A 46 7.26 -15.11 -8.86
C ALA A 46 7.96 -15.89 -7.74
N ALA A 47 8.95 -15.28 -7.08
CA ALA A 47 9.72 -15.89 -5.99
C ALA A 47 9.03 -15.75 -4.61
N MET A 48 7.93 -14.99 -4.51
CA MET A 48 7.22 -14.80 -3.25
C MET A 48 6.70 -16.13 -2.69
N ASP A 49 7.04 -16.43 -1.44
CA ASP A 49 6.42 -17.52 -0.70
C ASP A 49 5.08 -17.05 -0.14
N ARG A 50 3.99 -17.49 -0.76
CA ARG A 50 2.62 -17.17 -0.38
C ARG A 50 2.02 -18.14 0.63
N ARG A 51 2.80 -19.10 1.13
CA ARG A 51 2.35 -20.08 2.12
C ARG A 51 2.60 -19.57 3.54
N PRO A 52 1.75 -19.94 4.50
CA PRO A 52 2.03 -19.63 5.90
C PRO A 52 3.25 -20.42 6.39
N ASP A 53 3.98 -19.83 7.29
CA ASP A 53 5.01 -20.52 8.06
C ASP A 53 4.38 -21.63 8.95
N PRO A 54 5.18 -22.59 9.48
CA PRO A 54 4.65 -23.68 10.32
C PRO A 54 3.84 -23.22 11.55
N ASP A 55 4.03 -21.96 12.00
CA ASP A 55 3.26 -21.35 13.09
C ASP A 55 1.94 -20.72 12.63
N GLY A 56 1.61 -20.83 11.33
CA GLY A 56 0.40 -20.29 10.72
C GLY A 56 0.48 -18.79 10.36
N ARG A 57 1.64 -18.16 10.52
CA ARG A 57 1.84 -16.75 10.15
C ARG A 57 2.23 -16.63 8.70
N PHE A 58 1.87 -15.49 8.10
CA PHE A 58 2.29 -15.11 6.76
C PHE A 58 3.40 -14.09 6.85
N ARG A 59 4.37 -14.21 5.97
CA ARG A 59 5.45 -13.23 5.84
C ARG A 59 4.95 -11.98 5.17
N VAL A 60 5.54 -10.86 5.55
CA VAL A 60 5.42 -9.60 4.81
C VAL A 60 6.57 -9.58 3.80
N THR A 61 6.26 -9.40 2.53
CA THR A 61 7.27 -9.16 1.49
C THR A 61 7.34 -7.69 1.19
N GLU A 62 8.50 -7.10 1.40
CA GLU A 62 8.75 -5.67 1.17
C GLU A 62 9.33 -5.45 -0.22
N PHE A 63 8.79 -4.47 -0.92
CA PHE A 63 9.27 -4.00 -2.21
C PHE A 63 9.84 -2.60 -2.03
N PHE A 64 11.16 -2.50 -1.95
CA PHE A 64 11.84 -1.22 -1.89
C PHE A 64 11.87 -0.60 -3.29
N CYS A 65 11.35 0.60 -3.44
CA CYS A 65 11.21 1.28 -4.72
C CYS A 65 11.96 2.61 -4.72
N ARG A 66 12.52 2.95 -5.88
CA ARG A 66 13.04 4.28 -6.19
C ARG A 66 11.95 5.10 -6.87
N ASP A 67 12.21 6.39 -7.07
CA ASP A 67 11.27 7.32 -7.70
C ASP A 67 10.87 6.91 -9.14
N ASP A 68 11.71 6.14 -9.83
CA ASP A 68 11.48 5.65 -11.19
C ASP A 68 10.78 4.29 -11.27
N THR A 69 10.71 3.53 -10.16
CA THR A 69 10.15 2.17 -10.15
C THR A 69 8.89 2.03 -9.29
N TRP A 70 8.64 2.93 -8.34
CA TRP A 70 7.55 2.78 -7.38
C TRP A 70 6.17 2.79 -8.02
N GLN A 71 5.95 3.64 -9.05
CA GLN A 71 4.64 3.72 -9.72
C GLN A 71 4.27 2.42 -10.43
N ALA A 72 5.22 1.82 -11.15
CA ALA A 72 5.01 0.52 -11.81
C ALA A 72 4.79 -0.60 -10.78
N THR A 73 5.51 -0.56 -9.65
CA THR A 73 5.34 -1.51 -8.55
C THR A 73 3.97 -1.38 -7.91
N VAL A 74 3.51 -0.17 -7.59
CA VAL A 74 2.15 0.10 -7.07
C VAL A 74 1.11 -0.49 -8.02
N GLN A 75 1.19 -0.14 -9.29
CA GLN A 75 0.22 -0.58 -10.30
C GLN A 75 0.16 -2.11 -10.40
N ARG A 76 1.30 -2.77 -10.38
CA ARG A 76 1.38 -4.22 -10.47
C ARG A 76 0.82 -4.90 -9.21
N LEU A 77 1.25 -4.47 -8.02
CA LEU A 77 0.79 -5.06 -6.75
C LEU A 77 -0.70 -4.85 -6.52
N VAL A 78 -1.21 -3.65 -6.80
CA VAL A 78 -2.64 -3.33 -6.69
C VAL A 78 -3.47 -4.24 -7.59
N GLY A 79 -3.03 -4.46 -8.84
CA GLY A 79 -3.75 -5.33 -9.80
C GLY A 79 -3.77 -6.81 -9.39
N GLU A 80 -2.78 -7.28 -8.62
CA GLU A 80 -2.66 -8.68 -8.19
C GLU A 80 -3.18 -8.94 -6.77
N SER A 81 -3.58 -7.90 -6.03
CA SER A 81 -4.02 -8.01 -4.63
C SER A 81 -5.51 -8.27 -4.52
N ASP A 82 -5.92 -9.13 -3.59
CA ASP A 82 -7.34 -9.35 -3.26
C ASP A 82 -7.93 -8.16 -2.50
N ALA A 83 -7.13 -7.53 -1.61
CA ALA A 83 -7.50 -6.33 -0.88
C ALA A 83 -6.28 -5.41 -0.74
N VAL A 84 -6.52 -4.11 -0.65
CA VAL A 84 -5.49 -3.08 -0.50
C VAL A 84 -5.75 -2.28 0.76
N LEU A 85 -4.72 -2.16 1.59
CA LEU A 85 -4.69 -1.23 2.70
C LEU A 85 -3.81 -0.05 2.32
N MET A 86 -4.34 1.15 2.43
CA MET A 86 -3.59 2.39 2.26
C MET A 86 -3.52 3.15 3.57
N ASP A 87 -2.31 3.38 4.05
CA ASP A 87 -2.06 4.15 5.27
C ASP A 87 -2.05 5.64 4.95
N LEU A 88 -3.04 6.36 5.46
CA LEU A 88 -3.21 7.81 5.30
C LEU A 88 -3.01 8.55 6.62
N ARG A 89 -2.37 7.93 7.61
CA ARG A 89 -1.96 8.64 8.82
C ARG A 89 -0.93 9.71 8.44
N SER A 90 -1.08 10.89 9.02
CA SER A 90 -0.30 12.08 8.68
C SER A 90 -0.43 12.55 7.21
N PHE A 91 -1.44 12.07 6.47
CA PHE A 91 -1.69 12.51 5.10
C PHE A 91 -2.01 14.00 5.05
N SER A 92 -1.32 14.70 4.15
CA SER A 92 -1.42 16.15 3.98
C SER A 92 -1.02 16.54 2.55
N ALA A 93 -1.05 17.82 2.24
CA ALA A 93 -0.63 18.37 0.94
C ALA A 93 0.85 18.08 0.58
N ALA A 94 1.68 17.73 1.55
CA ALA A 94 3.08 17.35 1.32
C ALA A 94 3.23 15.95 0.71
N ASN A 95 2.23 15.06 0.85
CA ASN A 95 2.31 13.65 0.47
C ASN A 95 1.83 13.41 -0.98
N GLN A 96 2.49 14.01 -1.98
CA GLN A 96 2.06 13.91 -3.38
C GLN A 96 2.14 12.46 -3.93
N GLY A 97 3.03 11.63 -3.42
CA GLY A 97 3.06 10.20 -3.72
C GLY A 97 1.75 9.50 -3.34
N CYS A 98 1.27 9.73 -2.12
CA CYS A 98 0.00 9.18 -1.65
C CYS A 98 -1.20 9.70 -2.46
N VAL A 99 -1.16 10.96 -2.93
CA VAL A 99 -2.19 11.49 -3.84
C VAL A 99 -2.24 10.71 -5.14
N TYR A 100 -1.08 10.40 -5.73
CA TYR A 100 -0.99 9.56 -6.92
C TYR A 100 -1.53 8.15 -6.65
N GLU A 101 -1.11 7.52 -5.56
CA GLU A 101 -1.56 6.17 -5.17
C GLU A 101 -3.08 6.11 -4.99
N LEU A 102 -3.66 7.09 -4.30
CA LEU A 102 -5.13 7.23 -4.18
C LEU A 102 -5.80 7.30 -5.55
N GLY A 103 -5.26 8.10 -6.48
CA GLY A 103 -5.78 8.18 -7.84
C GLY A 103 -5.74 6.83 -8.56
N ARG A 104 -4.64 6.11 -8.42
CA ARG A 104 -4.50 4.76 -9.01
C ARG A 104 -5.48 3.76 -8.41
N LEU A 105 -5.64 3.75 -7.08
CA LEU A 105 -6.61 2.88 -6.42
C LEU A 105 -8.04 3.16 -6.90
N LEU A 106 -8.43 4.44 -6.93
CA LEU A 106 -9.76 4.86 -7.40
C LEU A 106 -10.03 4.46 -8.85
N ASP A 107 -9.00 4.51 -9.72
CA ASP A 107 -9.16 4.19 -11.14
C ASP A 107 -9.15 2.70 -11.46
N THR A 108 -8.43 1.88 -10.68
CA THR A 108 -8.05 0.55 -11.15
C THR A 108 -8.65 -0.61 -10.37
N ILE A 109 -9.13 -0.40 -9.14
CA ILE A 109 -9.75 -1.47 -8.35
C ILE A 109 -11.10 -1.05 -7.77
N ASP A 110 -11.95 -2.04 -7.53
CA ASP A 110 -13.21 -1.83 -6.82
C ASP A 110 -12.91 -1.32 -5.40
N LEU A 111 -13.50 -0.19 -5.03
CA LEU A 111 -13.34 0.40 -3.70
C LEU A 111 -13.82 -0.49 -2.56
N ALA A 112 -14.68 -1.45 -2.81
CA ALA A 112 -15.06 -2.46 -1.84
C ALA A 112 -13.84 -3.26 -1.32
N ARG A 113 -12.76 -3.33 -2.11
CA ARG A 113 -11.49 -4.00 -1.80
C ARG A 113 -10.45 -3.07 -1.16
N VAL A 114 -10.77 -1.80 -0.92
CA VAL A 114 -9.85 -0.80 -0.38
C VAL A 114 -10.21 -0.45 1.05
N VAL A 115 -9.20 -0.48 1.92
CA VAL A 115 -9.29 0.02 3.30
C VAL A 115 -8.33 1.20 3.45
N LEU A 116 -8.87 2.37 3.77
CA LEU A 116 -8.11 3.59 4.03
C LEU A 116 -7.94 3.76 5.54
N VAL A 117 -6.70 3.71 6.02
CA VAL A 117 -6.38 3.89 7.44
C VAL A 117 -6.12 5.36 7.70
N ILE A 118 -6.81 5.93 8.65
CA ILE A 118 -6.69 7.33 9.07
C ILE A 118 -6.53 7.42 10.59
N ASP A 119 -6.05 8.56 11.08
CA ASP A 119 -5.98 8.88 12.50
C ASP A 119 -6.20 10.38 12.76
N GLY A 120 -5.94 10.81 13.98
CA GLY A 120 -6.06 12.20 14.38
C GLY A 120 -5.05 13.15 13.71
N THR A 121 -4.01 12.63 13.05
CA THR A 121 -2.98 13.43 12.33
C THR A 121 -3.30 13.59 10.85
N THR A 122 -4.29 12.87 10.33
CA THR A 122 -4.76 12.97 8.93
C THR A 122 -5.44 14.33 8.70
N ASP A 123 -4.98 15.10 7.72
CA ASP A 123 -5.69 16.30 7.25
C ASP A 123 -6.97 15.88 6.49
N ARG A 124 -8.07 15.78 7.23
CA ARG A 124 -9.36 15.31 6.67
C ARG A 124 -9.91 16.24 5.61
N GLY A 125 -9.70 17.55 5.75
CA GLY A 125 -10.16 18.51 4.76
C GLY A 125 -9.44 18.36 3.43
N PHE A 126 -8.11 18.19 3.49
CA PHE A 126 -7.29 17.89 2.31
C PHE A 126 -7.62 16.53 1.70
N LEU A 127 -7.86 15.50 2.52
CA LEU A 127 -8.25 14.17 2.06
C LEU A 127 -9.57 14.21 1.31
N GLU A 128 -10.61 14.85 1.87
CA GLU A 128 -11.93 14.98 1.25
C GLU A 128 -11.85 15.73 -0.09
N ALA A 129 -11.16 16.88 -0.11
CA ALA A 129 -10.95 17.66 -1.33
C ALA A 129 -10.19 16.84 -2.39
N THR A 130 -9.17 16.06 -1.98
CA THR A 130 -8.40 15.21 -2.87
C THR A 130 -9.24 14.08 -3.45
N LEU A 131 -10.00 13.35 -2.62
CA LEU A 131 -10.89 12.29 -3.08
C LEU A 131 -11.95 12.84 -4.05
N THR A 132 -12.57 13.99 -3.73
CA THR A 132 -13.55 14.63 -4.61
C THR A 132 -12.96 14.96 -5.98
N ARG A 133 -11.77 15.55 -5.99
CA ARG A 133 -11.06 15.89 -7.22
C ARG A 133 -10.70 14.67 -8.05
N LEU A 134 -10.12 13.63 -7.41
CA LEU A 134 -9.74 12.38 -8.08
C LEU A 134 -10.96 11.64 -8.62
N TRP A 135 -12.06 11.65 -7.87
CA TRP A 135 -13.34 11.07 -8.31
C TRP A 135 -13.86 11.71 -9.59
N ALA A 136 -13.77 13.03 -9.69
CA ALA A 136 -14.19 13.76 -10.90
C ALA A 136 -13.29 13.45 -12.12
N GLN A 137 -12.10 12.93 -11.90
CA GLN A 137 -11.09 12.60 -12.93
C GLN A 137 -11.04 11.12 -13.29
N LEU A 138 -11.91 10.26 -12.71
CA LEU A 138 -11.93 8.83 -12.99
C LEU A 138 -12.00 8.53 -14.49
N ALA A 139 -11.19 7.59 -14.93
CA ALA A 139 -11.19 7.10 -16.30
C ALA A 139 -12.58 6.50 -16.67
N PRO A 140 -12.98 6.55 -17.95
CA PRO A 140 -14.28 6.01 -18.38
C PRO A 140 -14.46 4.53 -18.08
N ASP A 141 -13.38 3.77 -18.05
CA ASP A 141 -13.30 2.33 -17.80
C ASP A 141 -13.03 1.97 -16.33
N SER A 142 -12.95 2.96 -15.44
CA SER A 142 -12.79 2.73 -14.00
C SER A 142 -13.94 1.86 -13.46
N PRO A 143 -13.65 0.80 -12.68
CA PRO A 143 -14.67 -0.03 -12.07
C PRO A 143 -15.58 0.77 -11.14
N ASN A 144 -15.05 1.83 -10.50
CA ASN A 144 -15.80 2.65 -9.57
C ASN A 144 -16.76 3.64 -10.25
N ARG A 145 -16.48 4.01 -11.49
CA ARG A 145 -17.39 4.86 -12.29
C ARG A 145 -18.65 4.09 -12.70
N GLN A 146 -18.53 2.77 -12.83
CA GLN A 146 -19.63 1.89 -13.26
C GLN A 146 -20.39 1.28 -12.08
N ALA A 147 -19.84 1.37 -10.86
CA ALA A 147 -20.46 0.81 -9.67
C ALA A 147 -21.70 1.61 -9.25
N ALA A 148 -22.77 0.90 -8.88
CA ALA A 148 -24.02 1.52 -8.46
C ALA A 148 -23.88 2.33 -7.14
N ALA A 149 -23.01 1.89 -6.23
CA ALA A 149 -22.74 2.53 -4.95
C ALA A 149 -21.29 2.27 -4.51
N PRO A 150 -20.31 2.92 -5.15
CA PRO A 150 -18.92 2.72 -4.77
C PRO A 150 -18.64 3.30 -3.38
N ALA A 151 -18.04 2.51 -2.51
CA ALA A 151 -17.72 2.93 -1.14
C ALA A 151 -16.38 2.34 -0.69
N ALA A 152 -15.43 3.21 -0.39
CA ALA A 152 -14.22 2.81 0.33
C ALA A 152 -14.50 2.67 1.83
N ARG A 153 -13.80 1.76 2.47
CA ARG A 153 -13.87 1.58 3.92
C ARG A 153 -12.80 2.43 4.60
N PHE A 154 -13.23 3.21 5.57
CA PHE A 154 -12.31 3.93 6.45
C PHE A 154 -12.14 3.15 7.76
N CYS A 155 -10.88 2.97 8.16
CA CYS A 155 -10.52 2.44 9.47
C CYS A 155 -9.80 3.54 10.25
N GLU A 156 -10.45 4.10 11.25
CA GLU A 156 -9.84 5.09 12.13
C GLU A 156 -9.12 4.37 13.26
N VAL A 157 -7.83 4.70 13.43
CA VAL A 157 -6.98 4.14 14.49
C VAL A 157 -6.53 5.24 15.43
N SER A 158 -6.43 4.92 16.73
CA SER A 158 -5.95 5.85 17.76
C SER A 158 -4.59 5.46 18.33
N GLY A 159 -4.10 4.25 18.01
CA GLY A 159 -2.79 3.77 18.45
C GLY A 159 -2.53 2.30 18.10
N PRO A 160 -1.36 1.77 18.42
CA PRO A 160 -0.99 0.40 18.08
C PRO A 160 -1.56 -0.61 19.08
N THR A 161 -2.90 -0.75 19.17
CA THR A 161 -3.53 -1.70 20.06
C THR A 161 -3.89 -3.01 19.35
N ALA A 162 -3.88 -4.13 20.10
CA ALA A 162 -4.27 -5.43 19.57
C ALA A 162 -5.75 -5.46 19.12
N ALA A 163 -6.60 -4.60 19.68
CA ALA A 163 -7.99 -4.47 19.28
C ALA A 163 -8.12 -3.80 17.92
N GLU A 164 -7.41 -2.70 17.70
CA GLU A 164 -7.37 -1.99 16.41
C GLU A 164 -6.75 -2.84 15.30
N SER A 165 -5.66 -3.56 15.61
CA SER A 165 -5.07 -4.51 14.65
C SER A 165 -6.06 -5.60 14.23
N ARG A 166 -6.86 -6.14 15.16
CA ARG A 166 -7.90 -7.13 14.83
C ARG A 166 -9.03 -6.52 14.01
N ALA A 167 -9.45 -5.30 14.34
CA ALA A 167 -10.48 -4.60 13.57
C ALA A 167 -10.00 -4.34 12.12
N LEU A 168 -8.77 -3.89 11.94
CA LEU A 168 -8.16 -3.66 10.64
C LEU A 168 -8.10 -4.95 9.80
N VAL A 169 -7.64 -6.05 10.39
CA VAL A 169 -7.65 -7.37 9.72
C VAL A 169 -9.07 -7.79 9.37
N GLY A 170 -10.05 -7.53 10.26
CA GLY A 170 -11.47 -7.79 9.99
C GLY A 170 -11.98 -7.02 8.76
N HIS A 171 -11.60 -5.76 8.61
CA HIS A 171 -11.94 -4.97 7.43
C HIS A 171 -11.32 -5.52 6.14
N LEU A 172 -10.06 -5.98 6.18
CA LEU A 172 -9.37 -6.57 5.04
C LEU A 172 -9.94 -7.92 4.60
N ILE A 173 -10.39 -8.76 5.57
CA ILE A 173 -11.00 -10.06 5.24
C ILE A 173 -12.41 -9.88 4.66
N ALA A 174 -13.10 -8.82 5.03
CA ALA A 174 -14.44 -8.51 4.55
C ALA A 174 -14.43 -7.68 3.24
N ALA A 175 -13.25 -7.28 2.76
CA ALA A 175 -13.03 -6.64 1.47
C ALA A 175 -12.85 -7.70 0.38
#